data_6cf088b27193b45045f5cc6d8cdf81fe
#
_entry.id   6cf088b27193b45045f5cc6d8cdf81fe
#
_cell.length_a   1.000
_cell.length_b   1.000
_cell.length_c   1.000
_cell.angle_alpha   90.00
_cell.angle_beta   90.00
_cell.angle_gamma   90.00
#
_symmetry.space_group_name_H-M   'P 1'
#
loop_
_entity.id
_entity.type
_entity.pdbx_description
1 polymer ?
#
loop_
_entity_poly.entity_id
_entity_poly.type
_entity_poly.pdbx_seq_one_letter_code
_entity_poly.pdbx_strand_id
1 'polypeptide(L)'
;MDNAQNIKSEKTNKSKKVLKIIGIIFLIIIVIALGAALGGYLYLHNMVGKINHVDIDEDAIEINEEAKELKKSGYRTIALFGVDSRSNKLESGTRSDGIILAVIDEKTKKIDLVSVYRDSYLQIPGKGIDKVTHAYAYGGAELSMSTLNTNLDLDITEFATVNFNVLSDIVDSIDGVKIKITSEEIKYINKYIAEVEKVSGKKSSNITKPGTYNLDGVQAVAYSRIRYTSGGDYKRAERMRTVLSAIISKSKGLSISKLNKLANKLLPEIYTNIDSNEIISMIPQIATYSVSNSMGWPYEVKGATINKVWYGVPVTLESNVKKLHEDIYSKQTDYEVSSKVKEISSQIIKKSGYRK
;
A
#
# COMPACT_ATOMS: atom_id res chain seq x y z
N MET A 1 49.83 -61.64 23.32
CA MET A 1 49.61 -60.20 23.44
C MET A 1 49.30 -59.50 22.12
N ASP A 2 49.56 -60.06 20.98
CA ASP A 2 49.39 -59.43 19.61
C ASP A 2 47.96 -59.30 19.10
N ASN A 3 47.03 -60.17 19.51
CA ASN A 3 45.66 -60.12 18.97
C ASN A 3 44.79 -58.94 19.51
N ALA A 4 45.09 -58.47 20.75
CA ALA A 4 44.33 -57.34 21.35
C ALA A 4 44.76 -55.96 20.80
N GLN A 5 46.01 -55.83 20.37
CA GLN A 5 46.54 -54.61 19.77
C GLN A 5 46.02 -54.42 18.31
N ASN A 6 45.86 -55.50 17.57
CA ASN A 6 45.35 -55.48 16.20
C ASN A 6 43.85 -55.14 16.13
N ILE A 7 43.03 -55.64 17.07
CA ILE A 7 41.61 -55.31 17.18
C ILE A 7 41.37 -53.82 17.57
N LYS A 8 42.26 -53.26 18.45
CA LYS A 8 42.21 -51.83 18.84
C LYS A 8 42.58 -50.91 17.67
N SER A 9 43.56 -51.28 16.86
CA SER A 9 44.02 -50.54 15.68
C SER A 9 42.95 -50.51 14.58
N GLU A 10 42.28 -51.64 14.30
CA GLU A 10 41.19 -51.71 13.30
C GLU A 10 39.95 -50.90 13.74
N LYS A 11 39.54 -50.95 15.01
CA LYS A 11 38.44 -50.15 15.53
C LYS A 11 38.72 -48.64 15.44
N THR A 12 39.96 -48.20 15.73
CA THR A 12 40.34 -46.79 15.64
C THR A 12 40.40 -46.30 14.20
N ASN A 13 40.80 -47.13 13.27
CA ASN A 13 40.83 -46.78 11.83
C ASN A 13 39.44 -46.75 11.19
N LYS A 14 38.50 -47.63 11.61
CA LYS A 14 37.09 -47.58 11.19
C LYS A 14 36.40 -46.33 11.74
N SER A 15 36.63 -45.97 12.99
CA SER A 15 36.08 -44.74 13.64
C SER A 15 36.56 -43.47 12.91
N LYS A 16 37.86 -43.37 12.58
CA LYS A 16 38.42 -42.23 11.83
C LYS A 16 37.85 -42.12 10.40
N LYS A 17 37.61 -43.25 9.73
CA LYS A 17 36.95 -43.27 8.40
C LYS A 17 35.51 -42.82 8.50
N VAL A 18 34.75 -43.27 9.51
CA VAL A 18 33.36 -42.83 9.73
C VAL A 18 33.29 -41.35 10.06
N LEU A 19 34.18 -40.81 10.90
CA LEU A 19 34.23 -39.38 11.15
C LEU A 19 34.54 -38.53 9.92
N LYS A 20 35.44 -38.98 9.04
CA LYS A 20 35.73 -38.34 7.75
C LYS A 20 34.52 -38.31 6.83
N ILE A 21 33.80 -39.44 6.74
CA ILE A 21 32.56 -39.51 5.93
C ILE A 21 31.48 -38.56 6.46
N ILE A 22 31.28 -38.54 7.78
CA ILE A 22 30.32 -37.60 8.42
C ILE A 22 30.73 -36.15 8.12
N GLY A 23 32.02 -35.80 8.25
CA GLY A 23 32.54 -34.48 7.93
C GLY A 23 32.31 -34.06 6.47
N ILE A 24 32.48 -34.99 5.53
CA ILE A 24 32.23 -34.74 4.11
C ILE A 24 30.73 -34.55 3.84
N ILE A 25 29.86 -35.35 4.45
CA ILE A 25 28.41 -35.20 4.32
C ILE A 25 27.95 -33.85 4.88
N PHE A 26 28.48 -33.44 6.05
CA PHE A 26 28.19 -32.15 6.66
C PHE A 26 28.65 -30.96 5.78
N LEU A 27 29.84 -31.07 5.17
CA LEU A 27 30.35 -30.08 4.21
C LEU A 27 29.46 -29.99 2.97
N ILE A 28 29.00 -31.12 2.42
CA ILE A 28 28.09 -31.14 1.28
C ILE A 28 26.74 -30.45 1.64
N ILE A 29 26.18 -30.72 2.82
CA ILE A 29 24.96 -30.09 3.29
C ILE A 29 25.14 -28.57 3.40
N ILE A 30 26.28 -28.10 3.95
CA ILE A 30 26.60 -26.67 4.03
C ILE A 30 26.68 -26.05 2.64
N VAL A 31 27.38 -26.69 1.70
CA VAL A 31 27.52 -26.20 0.32
C VAL A 31 26.18 -26.13 -0.39
N ILE A 32 25.32 -27.14 -0.20
CA ILE A 32 23.95 -27.13 -0.77
C ILE A 32 23.12 -26.01 -0.13
N ALA A 33 23.20 -25.81 1.20
CA ALA A 33 22.48 -24.75 1.89
C ALA A 33 22.95 -23.36 1.47
N LEU A 34 24.27 -23.15 1.33
CA LEU A 34 24.83 -21.90 0.80
C LEU A 34 24.48 -21.68 -0.67
N GLY A 35 24.49 -22.71 -1.48
CA GLY A 35 24.09 -22.65 -2.90
C GLY A 35 22.61 -22.31 -3.04
N ALA A 36 21.74 -22.90 -2.20
CA ALA A 36 20.31 -22.58 -2.17
C ALA A 36 20.05 -21.15 -1.67
N ALA A 37 20.79 -20.69 -0.64
CA ALA A 37 20.71 -19.33 -0.15
C ALA A 37 21.17 -18.30 -1.18
N LEU A 38 22.31 -18.55 -1.83
CA LEU A 38 22.85 -17.69 -2.89
C LEU A 38 21.94 -17.70 -4.12
N GLY A 39 21.46 -18.87 -4.55
CA GLY A 39 20.50 -18.98 -5.65
C GLY A 39 19.18 -18.28 -5.35
N GLY A 40 18.68 -18.40 -4.12
CA GLY A 40 17.51 -17.65 -3.64
C GLY A 40 17.75 -16.15 -3.63
N TYR A 41 18.89 -15.69 -3.14
CA TYR A 41 19.29 -14.28 -3.14
C TYR A 41 19.42 -13.72 -4.55
N LEU A 42 20.14 -14.38 -5.45
CA LEU A 42 20.31 -13.95 -6.83
C LEU A 42 18.98 -13.95 -7.60
N TYR A 43 18.11 -14.93 -7.33
CA TYR A 43 16.76 -14.99 -7.89
C TYR A 43 15.92 -13.79 -7.43
N LEU A 44 15.91 -13.49 -6.14
CA LEU A 44 15.20 -12.34 -5.57
C LEU A 44 15.79 -11.02 -6.07
N HIS A 45 17.11 -10.89 -6.10
CA HIS A 45 17.79 -9.70 -6.62
C HIS A 45 17.48 -9.43 -8.09
N ASN A 46 17.45 -10.48 -8.93
CA ASN A 46 17.07 -10.37 -10.34
C ASN A 46 15.58 -10.03 -10.55
N MET A 47 14.75 -10.34 -9.56
CA MET A 47 13.33 -10.04 -9.54
C MET A 47 13.08 -8.55 -9.33
N VAL A 48 13.85 -7.96 -8.46
CA VAL A 48 13.68 -6.59 -8.01
C VAL A 48 14.27 -5.58 -8.99
N GLY A 49 15.31 -5.93 -9.74
CA GLY A 49 15.81 -5.10 -10.84
C GLY A 49 14.79 -4.83 -11.96
N LYS A 50 13.56 -5.36 -11.83
CA LYS A 50 12.44 -5.13 -12.75
C LYS A 50 11.42 -4.12 -12.22
N ILE A 51 11.55 -3.64 -10.97
CA ILE A 51 10.65 -2.62 -10.42
C ILE A 51 10.84 -1.33 -11.20
N ASN A 52 9.75 -0.65 -11.48
CA ASN A 52 9.79 0.71 -11.99
C ASN A 52 10.12 1.66 -10.81
N HIS A 53 11.36 1.48 -10.31
CA HIS A 53 11.90 2.25 -9.19
C HIS A 53 12.23 3.66 -9.64
N VAL A 54 11.89 4.61 -8.82
CA VAL A 54 12.15 6.03 -9.04
C VAL A 54 12.97 6.56 -7.87
N ASP A 55 14.12 7.11 -8.21
CA ASP A 55 14.84 7.94 -7.27
C ASP A 55 14.10 9.28 -7.16
N ILE A 56 13.59 9.57 -5.99
CA ILE A 56 13.04 10.87 -5.65
C ILE A 56 14.02 11.61 -4.73
N ASP A 57 14.06 12.91 -4.87
CA ASP A 57 14.79 13.76 -3.94
C ASP A 57 13.97 13.87 -2.65
N GLU A 58 14.35 13.10 -1.62
CA GLU A 58 13.67 13.13 -0.33
C GLU A 58 13.75 14.52 0.32
N ASP A 59 14.80 15.29 0.05
CA ASP A 59 14.97 16.66 0.55
C ASP A 59 13.97 17.64 -0.12
N ALA A 60 13.45 17.31 -1.31
CA ALA A 60 12.43 18.08 -1.99
C ALA A 60 11.01 17.81 -1.44
N ILE A 61 10.82 16.76 -0.63
CA ILE A 61 9.54 16.46 0.00
C ILE A 61 9.35 17.38 1.21
N GLU A 62 8.35 18.26 1.14
CA GLU A 62 8.00 19.11 2.27
C GLU A 62 7.42 18.29 3.43
N ILE A 63 8.05 18.38 4.61
CA ILE A 63 7.61 17.75 5.86
C ILE A 63 7.65 18.80 6.95
N ASN A 64 6.56 18.92 7.72
CA ASN A 64 6.51 19.82 8.88
C ASN A 64 7.49 19.35 9.96
N GLU A 65 8.17 20.27 10.65
CA GLU A 65 9.20 19.91 11.65
C GLU A 65 8.65 18.98 12.74
N GLU A 66 7.43 19.27 13.20
CA GLU A 66 6.75 18.51 14.24
C GLU A 66 6.47 17.04 13.82
N ALA A 67 6.35 16.79 12.51
CA ALA A 67 6.10 15.46 11.96
C ALA A 67 7.36 14.59 11.84
N LYS A 68 8.57 15.19 11.84
CA LYS A 68 9.84 14.45 11.68
C LYS A 68 10.11 13.44 12.80
N GLU A 69 9.46 13.58 13.96
CA GLU A 69 9.57 12.65 15.09
C GLU A 69 8.73 11.36 14.92
N LEU A 70 7.81 11.31 13.92
CA LEU A 70 6.93 10.14 13.71
C LEU A 70 7.70 8.87 13.36
N LYS A 71 8.70 8.97 12.49
CA LYS A 71 9.58 7.85 12.14
C LYS A 71 10.29 7.27 13.36
N LYS A 72 10.74 8.13 14.28
CA LYS A 72 11.41 7.74 15.52
C LYS A 72 10.49 7.01 16.50
N SER A 73 9.18 7.21 16.39
CA SER A 73 8.19 6.54 17.25
C SER A 73 7.87 5.11 16.83
N GLY A 74 8.44 4.62 15.70
CA GLY A 74 8.26 3.25 15.19
C GLY A 74 7.01 3.08 14.33
N TYR A 75 6.53 4.16 13.73
CA TYR A 75 5.52 4.15 12.69
C TYR A 75 6.17 4.42 11.32
N ARG A 76 5.63 3.78 10.29
CA ARG A 76 5.98 3.98 8.90
C ARG A 76 4.71 4.23 8.10
N THR A 77 4.69 5.29 7.30
CA THR A 77 3.54 5.62 6.47
C THR A 77 3.91 5.55 5.00
N ILE A 78 3.18 4.74 4.24
CA ILE A 78 3.33 4.60 2.78
C ILE A 78 2.11 5.20 2.11
N ALA A 79 2.31 6.12 1.14
CA ALA A 79 1.23 6.65 0.33
C ALA A 79 0.93 5.72 -0.85
N LEU A 80 -0.29 5.21 -0.91
CA LEU A 80 -0.78 4.37 -2.00
C LEU A 80 -1.66 5.20 -2.93
N PHE A 81 -1.23 5.36 -4.18
CA PHE A 81 -1.95 6.11 -5.19
C PHE A 81 -2.58 5.18 -6.23
N GLY A 82 -3.88 5.32 -6.43
CA GLY A 82 -4.60 4.69 -7.53
C GLY A 82 -4.91 5.71 -8.62
N VAL A 83 -4.34 5.52 -9.81
CA VAL A 83 -4.50 6.46 -10.93
C VAL A 83 -5.34 5.85 -12.07
N ASP A 84 -6.15 6.69 -12.72
CA ASP A 84 -6.92 6.30 -13.91
C ASP A 84 -6.07 6.55 -15.18
N SER A 85 -4.92 5.89 -15.26
CA SER A 85 -4.07 5.93 -16.44
C SER A 85 -4.35 4.72 -17.33
N ARG A 86 -4.71 4.97 -18.58
CA ARG A 86 -4.86 3.94 -19.63
C ARG A 86 -3.53 3.60 -20.30
N SER A 87 -2.53 4.47 -20.14
CA SER A 87 -1.15 4.23 -20.53
C SER A 87 -0.37 3.84 -19.27
N ASN A 88 0.70 3.04 -19.41
CA ASN A 88 1.57 2.69 -18.28
C ASN A 88 2.41 3.90 -17.79
N LYS A 89 2.03 5.13 -18.11
CA LYS A 89 2.64 6.34 -17.56
C LYS A 89 1.99 6.65 -16.22
N LEU A 90 2.70 6.34 -15.14
CA LEU A 90 2.23 6.50 -13.76
C LEU A 90 2.85 7.72 -13.06
N GLU A 91 3.79 8.42 -13.70
CA GLU A 91 4.63 9.44 -13.10
C GLU A 91 3.87 10.72 -12.73
N SER A 92 3.12 11.29 -13.67
CA SER A 92 2.35 12.52 -13.49
C SER A 92 1.35 12.75 -14.63
N GLY A 93 0.62 13.89 -14.61
CA GLY A 93 -0.31 14.25 -15.68
C GLY A 93 -1.68 13.56 -15.57
N THR A 94 -1.86 12.66 -14.63
CA THR A 94 -3.14 12.02 -14.30
C THR A 94 -3.53 12.29 -12.85
N ARG A 95 -4.82 12.18 -12.52
CA ARG A 95 -5.30 12.38 -11.15
C ARG A 95 -5.19 11.09 -10.35
N SER A 96 -4.82 11.21 -9.07
CA SER A 96 -4.94 10.11 -8.13
C SER A 96 -6.39 9.99 -7.66
N ASP A 97 -7.13 9.06 -8.26
CA ASP A 97 -8.53 8.80 -7.91
C ASP A 97 -8.67 8.04 -6.58
N GLY A 98 -7.64 7.30 -6.19
CA GLY A 98 -7.48 6.67 -4.88
C GLY A 98 -6.25 7.23 -4.19
N ILE A 99 -6.41 7.69 -2.95
CA ILE A 99 -5.32 8.12 -2.09
C ILE A 99 -5.52 7.40 -0.76
N ILE A 100 -4.66 6.44 -0.46
CA ILE A 100 -4.75 5.65 0.77
C ILE A 100 -3.40 5.72 1.48
N LEU A 101 -3.42 6.10 2.75
CA LEU A 101 -2.27 6.01 3.64
C LEU A 101 -2.28 4.63 4.30
N ALA A 102 -1.20 3.89 4.16
CA ALA A 102 -0.95 2.67 4.92
C ALA A 102 -0.01 3.04 6.08
N VAL A 103 -0.58 3.22 7.28
CA VAL A 103 0.18 3.53 8.49
C VAL A 103 0.50 2.23 9.21
N ILE A 104 1.77 1.89 9.29
CA ILE A 104 2.28 0.63 9.81
C ILE A 104 2.92 0.86 11.16
N ASP A 105 2.40 0.23 12.21
CA ASP A 105 3.15 0.07 13.47
C ASP A 105 4.17 -1.06 13.27
N GLU A 106 5.44 -0.72 13.15
CA GLU A 106 6.51 -1.68 12.86
C GLU A 106 6.71 -2.70 13.97
N LYS A 107 6.36 -2.37 15.20
CA LYS A 107 6.47 -3.26 16.36
C LYS A 107 5.36 -4.31 16.39
N THR A 108 4.10 -3.88 16.17
CA THR A 108 2.92 -4.75 16.25
C THR A 108 2.54 -5.35 14.90
N LYS A 109 3.11 -4.86 13.81
CA LYS A 109 2.78 -5.21 12.41
C LYS A 109 1.30 -4.96 12.06
N LYS A 110 0.66 -4.05 12.79
CA LYS A 110 -0.68 -3.57 12.48
C LYS A 110 -0.63 -2.46 11.43
N ILE A 111 -1.60 -2.47 10.54
CA ILE A 111 -1.75 -1.49 9.46
C ILE A 111 -3.08 -0.79 9.63
N ASP A 112 -3.06 0.52 9.74
CA ASP A 112 -4.24 1.37 9.62
C ASP A 112 -4.33 1.93 8.20
N LEU A 113 -5.49 1.75 7.55
CA LEU A 113 -5.74 2.24 6.19
C LEU A 113 -6.62 3.50 6.27
N VAL A 114 -6.08 4.62 5.81
CA VAL A 114 -6.79 5.91 5.78
C VAL A 114 -6.96 6.36 4.34
N SER A 115 -8.20 6.44 3.81
CA SER A 115 -8.43 7.10 2.53
C SER A 115 -8.54 8.60 2.71
N VAL A 116 -7.67 9.35 2.05
CA VAL A 116 -7.86 10.80 1.88
C VAL A 116 -8.81 11.02 0.71
N TYR A 117 -9.95 11.66 0.96
CA TYR A 117 -10.96 11.88 -0.08
C TYR A 117 -10.44 12.81 -1.16
N ARG A 118 -10.48 12.37 -2.41
CA ARG A 118 -9.83 13.03 -3.56
C ARG A 118 -10.21 14.50 -3.77
N ASP A 119 -11.41 14.87 -3.39
CA ASP A 119 -11.93 16.23 -3.56
C ASP A 119 -11.70 17.12 -2.33
N SER A 120 -10.91 16.66 -1.34
CA SER A 120 -10.54 17.45 -0.16
C SER A 120 -9.83 18.74 -0.55
N TYR A 121 -10.29 19.85 0.02
CA TYR A 121 -9.78 21.20 -0.24
C TYR A 121 -8.55 21.46 0.63
N LEU A 122 -7.36 21.24 0.07
CA LEU A 122 -6.07 21.25 0.75
C LEU A 122 -5.07 22.18 0.06
N GLN A 123 -4.09 22.67 0.83
CA GLN A 123 -2.96 23.44 0.29
C GLN A 123 -2.02 22.52 -0.49
N ILE A 124 -1.86 22.78 -1.78
CA ILE A 124 -0.85 22.12 -2.63
C ILE A 124 0.37 23.04 -2.69
N PRO A 125 1.56 22.62 -2.25
CA PRO A 125 2.78 23.42 -2.30
C PRO A 125 3.03 24.03 -3.68
N GLY A 126 3.32 25.32 -3.74
CA GLY A 126 3.54 26.07 -4.98
C GLY A 126 2.33 26.24 -5.92
N LYS A 127 1.12 25.69 -5.55
CA LYS A 127 -0.10 25.76 -6.39
C LYS A 127 -1.30 26.41 -5.71
N GLY A 128 -1.26 26.59 -4.40
CA GLY A 128 -2.39 27.13 -3.63
C GLY A 128 -3.36 26.05 -3.16
N ILE A 129 -4.57 26.47 -2.70
CA ILE A 129 -5.55 25.51 -2.16
C ILE A 129 -6.43 24.99 -3.30
N ASP A 130 -6.44 23.67 -3.47
CA ASP A 130 -7.18 22.96 -4.53
C ASP A 130 -7.58 21.55 -4.04
N LYS A 131 -8.17 20.73 -4.93
CA LYS A 131 -8.43 19.30 -4.66
C LYS A 131 -7.12 18.55 -4.48
N VAL A 132 -7.00 17.76 -3.44
CA VAL A 132 -5.78 16.96 -3.20
C VAL A 132 -5.43 16.04 -4.37
N THR A 133 -6.40 15.53 -5.12
CA THR A 133 -6.18 14.70 -6.32
C THR A 133 -5.39 15.42 -7.42
N HIS A 134 -5.43 16.76 -7.45
CA HIS A 134 -4.71 17.56 -8.45
C HIS A 134 -3.21 17.63 -8.17
N ALA A 135 -2.76 17.40 -6.93
CA ALA A 135 -1.34 17.35 -6.60
C ALA A 135 -0.60 16.32 -7.46
N TYR A 136 -1.21 15.13 -7.65
CA TYR A 136 -0.62 14.10 -8.50
C TYR A 136 -0.55 14.50 -9.99
N ALA A 137 -1.56 15.20 -10.49
CA ALA A 137 -1.56 15.70 -11.85
C ALA A 137 -0.51 16.80 -12.08
N TYR A 138 -0.24 17.62 -11.06
CA TYR A 138 0.71 18.74 -11.17
C TYR A 138 2.16 18.34 -10.97
N GLY A 139 2.46 17.36 -10.10
CA GLY A 139 3.83 17.00 -9.74
C GLY A 139 3.99 15.56 -9.25
N GLY A 140 3.11 14.63 -9.68
CA GLY A 140 3.26 13.20 -9.40
C GLY A 140 3.17 12.86 -7.90
N ALA A 141 3.86 11.77 -7.55
CA ALA A 141 3.87 11.25 -6.19
C ALA A 141 4.57 12.20 -5.21
N GLU A 142 5.67 12.83 -5.60
CA GLU A 142 6.44 13.75 -4.76
C GLU A 142 5.59 14.94 -4.27
N LEU A 143 4.94 15.66 -5.19
CA LEU A 143 4.06 16.78 -4.81
C LEU A 143 2.84 16.29 -4.03
N SER A 144 2.36 15.09 -4.30
CA SER A 144 1.25 14.50 -3.54
C SER A 144 1.67 14.17 -2.11
N MET A 145 2.86 13.60 -1.89
CA MET A 145 3.40 13.34 -0.55
C MET A 145 3.62 14.66 0.22
N SER A 146 4.27 15.65 -0.41
CA SER A 146 4.43 16.99 0.17
C SER A 146 3.09 17.62 0.55
N THR A 147 2.06 17.47 -0.30
CA THR A 147 0.70 17.94 -0.01
C THR A 147 0.10 17.25 1.20
N LEU A 148 0.25 15.93 1.30
CA LEU A 148 -0.26 15.15 2.44
C LEU A 148 0.50 15.51 3.72
N ASN A 149 1.83 15.58 3.66
CA ASN A 149 2.68 15.90 4.80
C ASN A 149 2.36 17.28 5.38
N THR A 150 2.29 18.32 4.54
CA THR A 150 2.08 19.70 4.99
C THR A 150 0.68 19.94 5.54
N ASN A 151 -0.34 19.24 5.04
CA ASN A 151 -1.72 19.41 5.51
C ASN A 151 -2.11 18.49 6.66
N LEU A 152 -1.45 17.31 6.81
CA LEU A 152 -1.84 16.31 7.80
C LEU A 152 -0.78 16.06 8.88
N ASP A 153 0.30 16.85 8.90
CA ASP A 153 1.45 16.62 9.80
C ASP A 153 2.00 15.20 9.74
N LEU A 154 2.25 14.71 8.51
CA LEU A 154 2.81 13.37 8.27
C LEU A 154 4.25 13.47 7.79
N ASP A 155 4.98 12.36 7.85
CA ASP A 155 6.37 12.21 7.41
C ASP A 155 6.53 11.20 6.26
N ILE A 156 5.60 11.24 5.31
CA ILE A 156 5.56 10.33 4.18
C ILE A 156 6.73 10.63 3.24
N THR A 157 7.61 9.65 3.07
CA THR A 157 8.70 9.67 2.09
C THR A 157 8.60 8.52 1.09
N GLU A 158 7.64 7.62 1.26
CA GLU A 158 7.48 6.41 0.47
C GLU A 158 6.10 6.33 -0.17
N PHE A 159 6.09 5.85 -1.40
CA PHE A 159 4.84 5.66 -2.13
C PHE A 159 4.83 4.40 -2.99
N ALA A 160 3.63 3.97 -3.36
CA ALA A 160 3.39 3.03 -4.45
C ALA A 160 2.18 3.50 -5.29
N THR A 161 2.35 3.57 -6.61
CA THR A 161 1.30 3.93 -7.55
C THR A 161 0.94 2.76 -8.43
N VAL A 162 -0.37 2.51 -8.58
CA VAL A 162 -0.93 1.48 -9.44
C VAL A 162 -2.08 2.04 -10.27
N ASN A 163 -2.30 1.46 -11.45
CA ASN A 163 -3.52 1.70 -12.23
C ASN A 163 -4.54 0.56 -12.04
N PHE A 164 -5.71 0.67 -12.66
CA PHE A 164 -6.77 -0.32 -12.55
C PHE A 164 -6.41 -1.68 -13.17
N ASN A 165 -5.56 -1.71 -14.20
CA ASN A 165 -5.13 -2.97 -14.82
C ASN A 165 -4.24 -3.76 -13.85
N VAL A 166 -3.29 -3.10 -13.20
CA VAL A 166 -2.43 -3.69 -12.17
C VAL A 166 -3.27 -4.21 -11.00
N LEU A 167 -4.25 -3.46 -10.52
CA LEU A 167 -5.16 -3.91 -9.46
C LEU A 167 -5.92 -5.18 -9.89
N SER A 168 -6.42 -5.24 -11.13
CA SER A 168 -7.07 -6.43 -11.68
C SER A 168 -6.11 -7.63 -11.72
N ASP A 169 -4.88 -7.42 -12.17
CA ASP A 169 -3.86 -8.47 -12.23
C ASP A 169 -3.43 -8.99 -10.86
N ILE A 170 -3.33 -8.10 -9.85
CA ILE A 170 -3.10 -8.47 -8.46
C ILE A 170 -4.19 -9.44 -7.98
N VAL A 171 -5.45 -9.04 -8.14
CA VAL A 171 -6.60 -9.84 -7.67
C VAL A 171 -6.67 -11.19 -8.36
N ASP A 172 -6.50 -11.25 -9.69
CA ASP A 172 -6.50 -12.51 -10.44
C ASP A 172 -5.35 -13.43 -10.01
N SER A 173 -4.19 -12.86 -9.75
CA SER A 173 -2.98 -13.62 -9.39
C SER A 173 -3.05 -14.27 -8.00
N ILE A 174 -3.95 -13.80 -7.13
CA ILE A 174 -4.24 -14.40 -5.82
C ILE A 174 -5.52 -15.25 -5.81
N ASP A 175 -6.05 -15.61 -6.98
CA ASP A 175 -7.29 -16.37 -7.17
C ASP A 175 -8.53 -15.64 -6.60
N GLY A 176 -8.58 -14.32 -6.78
CA GLY A 176 -9.71 -13.48 -6.40
C GLY A 176 -9.77 -13.11 -4.92
N VAL A 177 -10.71 -12.22 -4.60
CA VAL A 177 -10.94 -11.69 -3.24
C VAL A 177 -12.39 -11.83 -2.81
N LYS A 178 -12.62 -12.21 -1.54
CA LYS A 178 -13.97 -12.36 -0.98
C LYS A 178 -14.54 -11.02 -0.55
N ILE A 179 -15.60 -10.57 -1.22
CA ILE A 179 -16.30 -9.32 -0.91
C ILE A 179 -17.82 -9.56 -0.90
N LYS A 180 -18.50 -8.92 0.05
CA LYS A 180 -19.96 -8.93 0.13
C LYS A 180 -20.52 -7.81 -0.75
N ILE A 181 -21.37 -8.20 -1.72
CA ILE A 181 -22.07 -7.28 -2.62
C ILE A 181 -23.50 -7.07 -2.14
N THR A 182 -23.91 -5.83 -2.02
CA THR A 182 -25.26 -5.43 -1.58
C THR A 182 -26.23 -5.31 -2.77
N SER A 183 -27.52 -5.27 -2.50
CA SER A 183 -28.57 -5.06 -3.52
C SER A 183 -28.42 -3.69 -4.23
N GLU A 184 -27.94 -2.67 -3.51
CA GLU A 184 -27.72 -1.34 -4.08
C GLU A 184 -26.55 -1.36 -5.08
N GLU A 185 -25.49 -2.10 -4.76
CA GLU A 185 -24.27 -2.20 -5.58
C GLU A 185 -24.50 -2.97 -6.89
N ILE A 186 -25.40 -3.97 -6.88
CA ILE A 186 -25.75 -4.74 -8.08
C ILE A 186 -26.28 -3.85 -9.21
N LYS A 187 -27.00 -2.80 -8.86
CA LYS A 187 -27.53 -1.85 -9.88
C LYS A 187 -26.44 -1.21 -10.73
N TYR A 188 -25.24 -1.14 -10.20
CA TYR A 188 -24.13 -0.41 -10.83
C TYR A 188 -22.94 -1.30 -11.23
N ILE A 189 -22.64 -2.37 -10.46
CA ILE A 189 -21.42 -3.16 -10.64
C ILE A 189 -21.29 -3.73 -12.04
N ASN A 190 -22.39 -4.23 -12.63
CA ASN A 190 -22.36 -4.86 -13.95
C ASN A 190 -22.08 -3.86 -15.09
N LYS A 191 -22.51 -2.60 -14.93
CA LYS A 191 -22.10 -1.53 -15.83
C LYS A 191 -20.59 -1.30 -15.78
N TYR A 192 -20.01 -1.24 -14.57
CA TYR A 192 -18.58 -1.08 -14.39
C TYR A 192 -17.79 -2.32 -14.84
N ILE A 193 -18.33 -3.55 -14.66
CA ILE A 193 -17.74 -4.78 -15.22
C ILE A 193 -17.59 -4.60 -16.75
N ALA A 194 -18.65 -4.24 -17.46
CA ALA A 194 -18.60 -4.05 -18.91
C ALA A 194 -17.61 -2.94 -19.35
N GLU A 195 -17.47 -1.87 -18.57
CA GLU A 195 -16.48 -0.82 -18.81
C GLU A 195 -15.04 -1.34 -18.62
N VAL A 196 -14.78 -2.10 -17.53
CA VAL A 196 -13.47 -2.67 -17.24
C VAL A 196 -13.10 -3.74 -18.28
N GLU A 197 -14.03 -4.62 -18.68
CA GLU A 197 -13.81 -5.58 -19.77
C GLU A 197 -13.36 -4.91 -21.06
N LYS A 198 -14.02 -3.80 -21.43
CA LYS A 198 -13.67 -3.06 -22.63
C LYS A 198 -12.26 -2.47 -22.60
N VAL A 199 -11.80 -2.04 -21.42
CA VAL A 199 -10.48 -1.41 -21.25
C VAL A 199 -9.37 -2.45 -21.08
N SER A 200 -9.62 -3.50 -20.28
CA SER A 200 -8.62 -4.52 -19.96
C SER A 200 -8.51 -5.65 -20.98
N GLY A 201 -9.53 -5.81 -21.84
CA GLY A 201 -9.65 -6.96 -22.75
C GLY A 201 -10.01 -8.28 -22.08
N LYS A 202 -10.11 -8.31 -20.74
CA LYS A 202 -10.50 -9.49 -19.96
C LYS A 202 -12.00 -9.67 -19.98
N LYS A 203 -12.48 -10.90 -19.73
CA LYS A 203 -13.90 -11.23 -19.58
C LYS A 203 -14.21 -11.62 -18.15
N SER A 204 -15.42 -11.29 -17.69
CA SER A 204 -15.91 -11.62 -16.36
C SER A 204 -17.43 -11.82 -16.36
N SER A 205 -17.92 -12.51 -15.34
CA SER A 205 -19.35 -12.79 -15.19
C SER A 205 -20.06 -11.64 -14.48
N ASN A 206 -21.34 -11.41 -14.87
CA ASN A 206 -22.21 -10.48 -14.16
C ASN A 206 -22.60 -11.02 -12.76
N ILE A 207 -22.79 -10.11 -11.80
CA ILE A 207 -23.30 -10.39 -10.47
C ILE A 207 -24.79 -10.04 -10.43
N THR A 208 -25.66 -11.03 -10.21
CA THR A 208 -27.11 -10.85 -10.34
C THR A 208 -27.88 -10.83 -9.02
N LYS A 209 -27.29 -11.32 -7.92
CA LYS A 209 -27.92 -11.39 -6.59
C LYS A 209 -26.99 -10.81 -5.52
N PRO A 210 -27.51 -10.25 -4.43
CA PRO A 210 -26.68 -9.87 -3.28
C PRO A 210 -26.10 -11.11 -2.61
N GLY A 211 -24.87 -10.99 -2.11
CA GLY A 211 -24.18 -12.10 -1.45
C GLY A 211 -22.68 -11.88 -1.34
N THR A 212 -21.98 -12.87 -0.81
CA THR A 212 -20.51 -12.86 -0.74
C THR A 212 -19.96 -13.65 -1.91
N TYR A 213 -19.12 -12.97 -2.71
CA TYR A 213 -18.50 -13.52 -3.90
C TYR A 213 -16.98 -13.55 -3.76
N ASN A 214 -16.36 -14.49 -4.43
CA ASN A 214 -14.91 -14.41 -4.71
C ASN A 214 -14.76 -13.65 -6.02
N LEU A 215 -14.56 -12.34 -5.93
CA LEU A 215 -14.46 -11.46 -7.08
C LEU A 215 -13.15 -11.70 -7.83
N ASP A 216 -13.23 -11.85 -9.15
CA ASP A 216 -12.06 -11.76 -10.03
C ASP A 216 -11.55 -10.33 -10.16
N GLY A 217 -10.45 -10.12 -10.90
CA GLY A 217 -9.83 -8.81 -11.04
C GLY A 217 -10.73 -7.77 -11.68
N VAL A 218 -11.52 -8.15 -12.71
CA VAL A 218 -12.49 -7.26 -13.38
C VAL A 218 -13.59 -6.83 -12.42
N GLN A 219 -14.15 -7.78 -11.67
CA GLN A 219 -15.21 -7.52 -10.69
C GLN A 219 -14.72 -6.68 -9.53
N ALA A 220 -13.50 -6.93 -9.02
CA ALA A 220 -12.91 -6.16 -7.92
C ALA A 220 -12.64 -4.70 -8.33
N VAL A 221 -12.11 -4.48 -9.53
CA VAL A 221 -11.95 -3.13 -10.09
C VAL A 221 -13.31 -2.47 -10.29
N ALA A 222 -14.28 -3.18 -10.86
CA ALA A 222 -15.64 -2.66 -11.06
C ALA A 222 -16.27 -2.25 -9.72
N TYR A 223 -16.16 -3.07 -8.68
CA TYR A 223 -16.63 -2.78 -7.33
C TYR A 223 -15.98 -1.52 -6.76
N SER A 224 -14.66 -1.39 -6.88
CA SER A 224 -13.90 -0.23 -6.38
C SER A 224 -14.27 1.09 -7.06
N ARG A 225 -14.91 1.05 -8.25
CA ARG A 225 -15.30 2.22 -9.05
C ARG A 225 -16.73 2.69 -8.82
N ILE A 226 -17.57 1.95 -8.09
CA ILE A 226 -18.98 2.31 -7.87
C ILE A 226 -19.07 3.65 -7.11
N ARG A 227 -19.81 4.63 -7.71
CA ARG A 227 -20.02 5.98 -7.16
C ARG A 227 -21.49 6.30 -6.85
N TYR A 228 -22.42 5.67 -7.54
CA TYR A 228 -23.84 6.09 -7.57
C TYR A 228 -24.70 5.41 -6.49
N THR A 229 -24.07 4.90 -5.44
CA THR A 229 -24.75 4.45 -4.23
C THR A 229 -24.83 5.57 -3.19
N SER A 230 -25.65 5.39 -2.15
CA SER A 230 -25.68 6.27 -0.99
C SER A 230 -24.25 6.48 -0.44
N GLY A 231 -23.89 7.74 -0.15
CA GLY A 231 -22.53 8.13 0.26
C GLY A 231 -21.55 8.43 -0.89
N GLY A 232 -21.93 8.24 -2.15
CA GLY A 232 -21.20 8.74 -3.33
C GLY A 232 -19.72 8.41 -3.37
N ASP A 233 -18.87 9.42 -3.51
CA ASP A 233 -17.41 9.26 -3.62
C ASP A 233 -16.76 8.76 -2.32
N TYR A 234 -17.33 9.06 -1.16
CA TYR A 234 -16.87 8.53 0.13
C TYR A 234 -17.03 7.00 0.21
N LYS A 235 -18.15 6.47 -0.30
CA LYS A 235 -18.36 5.03 -0.43
C LYS A 235 -17.45 4.37 -1.46
N ARG A 236 -17.08 5.09 -2.52
CA ARG A 236 -16.06 4.60 -3.46
C ARG A 236 -14.69 4.43 -2.76
N ALA A 237 -14.26 5.42 -1.98
CA ALA A 237 -13.03 5.34 -1.21
C ALA A 237 -13.06 4.17 -0.19
N GLU A 238 -14.19 3.93 0.47
CA GLU A 238 -14.39 2.77 1.34
C GLU A 238 -14.24 1.44 0.58
N ARG A 239 -14.84 1.34 -0.63
CA ARG A 239 -14.72 0.14 -1.47
C ARG A 239 -13.30 -0.13 -1.92
N MET A 240 -12.53 0.90 -2.22
CA MET A 240 -11.09 0.75 -2.54
C MET A 240 -10.32 0.15 -1.35
N ARG A 241 -10.57 0.64 -0.12
CA ARG A 241 -9.97 0.05 1.09
C ARG A 241 -10.43 -1.37 1.34
N THR A 242 -11.70 -1.68 1.07
CA THR A 242 -12.26 -3.03 1.20
C THR A 242 -11.52 -4.01 0.28
N VAL A 243 -11.28 -3.64 -0.99
CA VAL A 243 -10.50 -4.45 -1.93
C VAL A 243 -9.07 -4.62 -1.43
N LEU A 244 -8.41 -3.54 -1.01
CA LEU A 244 -7.04 -3.59 -0.50
C LEU A 244 -6.93 -4.49 0.75
N SER A 245 -7.84 -4.34 1.70
CA SER A 245 -7.90 -5.18 2.91
C SER A 245 -8.11 -6.65 2.58
N ALA A 246 -8.94 -6.94 1.59
CA ALA A 246 -9.20 -8.31 1.12
C ALA A 246 -7.96 -8.92 0.44
N ILE A 247 -7.22 -8.12 -0.34
CA ILE A 247 -5.92 -8.51 -0.95
C ILE A 247 -4.90 -8.84 0.15
N ILE A 248 -4.72 -7.96 1.13
CA ILE A 248 -3.79 -8.17 2.26
C ILE A 248 -4.16 -9.45 3.01
N SER A 249 -5.43 -9.62 3.34
CA SER A 249 -5.91 -10.81 4.05
C SER A 249 -5.68 -12.10 3.26
N LYS A 250 -5.95 -12.09 1.96
CA LYS A 250 -5.76 -13.25 1.08
C LYS A 250 -4.29 -13.62 0.91
N SER A 251 -3.42 -12.60 0.82
CA SER A 251 -1.98 -12.78 0.62
C SER A 251 -1.30 -13.52 1.77
N LYS A 252 -1.82 -13.41 2.99
CA LYS A 252 -1.29 -14.15 4.17
C LYS A 252 -1.31 -15.67 4.02
N GLY A 253 -2.28 -16.20 3.28
CA GLY A 253 -2.45 -17.64 3.06
C GLY A 253 -1.67 -18.18 1.86
N LEU A 254 -0.90 -17.35 1.15
CA LEU A 254 -0.16 -17.76 -0.03
C LEU A 254 1.19 -18.38 0.35
N SER A 255 1.61 -19.40 -0.41
CA SER A 255 2.96 -19.93 -0.29
C SER A 255 3.99 -18.91 -0.78
N ILE A 256 5.21 -18.95 -0.24
CA ILE A 256 6.32 -18.08 -0.66
C ILE A 256 6.55 -18.20 -2.18
N SER A 257 6.45 -19.41 -2.74
CA SER A 257 6.58 -19.62 -4.20
C SER A 257 5.50 -18.85 -4.99
N LYS A 258 4.25 -18.82 -4.49
CA LYS A 258 3.16 -18.08 -5.14
C LYS A 258 3.34 -16.57 -4.98
N LEU A 259 3.77 -16.11 -3.81
CA LEU A 259 4.13 -14.71 -3.57
C LEU A 259 5.27 -14.24 -4.48
N ASN A 260 6.30 -15.07 -4.67
CA ASN A 260 7.39 -14.76 -5.58
C ASN A 260 6.95 -14.66 -7.05
N LYS A 261 6.07 -15.58 -7.51
CA LYS A 261 5.51 -15.48 -8.87
C LYS A 261 4.67 -14.23 -9.05
N LEU A 262 3.91 -13.89 -8.04
CA LEU A 262 3.11 -12.65 -7.98
C LEU A 262 4.01 -11.42 -8.10
N ALA A 263 5.04 -11.34 -7.25
CA ALA A 263 5.99 -10.24 -7.25
C ALA A 263 6.66 -10.07 -8.62
N ASN A 264 7.17 -11.16 -9.21
CA ASN A 264 7.79 -11.11 -10.55
C ASN A 264 6.87 -10.55 -11.65
N LYS A 265 5.58 -10.83 -11.56
CA LYS A 265 4.60 -10.38 -12.54
C LYS A 265 4.21 -8.91 -12.35
N LEU A 266 4.06 -8.49 -11.11
CA LEU A 266 3.41 -7.22 -10.76
C LEU A 266 4.39 -6.09 -10.45
N LEU A 267 5.56 -6.39 -9.86
CA LEU A 267 6.53 -5.37 -9.50
C LEU A 267 6.95 -4.47 -10.68
N PRO A 268 7.11 -4.99 -11.92
CA PRO A 268 7.40 -4.14 -13.08
C PRO A 268 6.31 -3.11 -13.41
N GLU A 269 5.09 -3.33 -12.92
CA GLU A 269 3.92 -2.49 -13.22
C GLU A 269 3.59 -1.51 -12.08
N ILE A 270 4.31 -1.62 -10.94
CA ILE A 270 4.17 -0.72 -9.80
C ILE A 270 5.24 0.38 -9.91
N TYR A 271 4.80 1.63 -9.81
CA TYR A 271 5.69 2.79 -9.77
C TYR A 271 5.92 3.19 -8.30
N THR A 272 7.16 3.10 -7.81
CA THR A 272 7.49 3.27 -6.40
C THR A 272 8.93 3.72 -6.18
N ASN A 273 9.19 4.39 -5.07
CA ASN A 273 10.53 4.69 -4.57
C ASN A 273 10.97 3.77 -3.42
N ILE A 274 10.15 2.77 -3.05
CA ILE A 274 10.54 1.81 -2.01
C ILE A 274 11.70 0.97 -2.53
N ASP A 275 12.77 0.86 -1.72
CA ASP A 275 13.96 0.11 -2.10
C ASP A 275 13.64 -1.36 -2.36
N SER A 276 14.26 -1.84 -3.37
CA SER A 276 14.07 -3.18 -3.88
C SER A 276 14.40 -4.28 -2.87
N ASN A 277 15.47 -4.12 -2.10
CA ASN A 277 15.88 -5.10 -1.08
C ASN A 277 14.89 -5.08 0.08
N GLU A 278 14.32 -3.92 0.34
CA GLU A 278 13.29 -3.75 1.37
C GLU A 278 12.02 -4.51 1.00
N ILE A 279 11.52 -4.36 -0.23
CA ILE A 279 10.37 -5.14 -0.72
C ILE A 279 10.62 -6.64 -0.58
N ILE A 280 11.82 -7.13 -0.95
CA ILE A 280 12.21 -8.53 -0.77
C ILE A 280 12.13 -8.94 0.70
N SER A 281 12.62 -8.10 1.61
CA SER A 281 12.64 -8.39 3.03
C SER A 281 11.25 -8.48 3.66
N MET A 282 10.27 -7.79 3.07
CA MET A 282 8.87 -7.78 3.53
C MET A 282 8.08 -9.04 3.08
N ILE A 283 8.44 -9.66 1.95
CA ILE A 283 7.72 -10.82 1.41
C ILE A 283 7.56 -11.96 2.43
N PRO A 284 8.60 -12.44 3.13
CA PRO A 284 8.46 -13.50 4.13
C PRO A 284 7.62 -13.07 5.34
N GLN A 285 7.55 -11.78 5.61
CA GLN A 285 6.85 -11.23 6.77
C GLN A 285 5.38 -10.91 6.49
N ILE A 286 4.88 -11.04 5.26
CA ILE A 286 3.53 -10.63 4.86
C ILE A 286 2.42 -11.27 5.73
N ALA A 287 2.67 -12.49 6.22
CA ALA A 287 1.73 -13.20 7.09
C ALA A 287 1.58 -12.55 8.49
N THR A 288 2.56 -11.77 8.92
CA THR A 288 2.55 -11.10 10.24
C THR A 288 1.75 -9.81 10.23
N TYR A 289 1.64 -9.15 9.09
CA TYR A 289 0.92 -7.88 8.97
C TYR A 289 -0.60 -8.09 9.05
N SER A 290 -1.32 -7.15 9.68
CA SER A 290 -2.78 -7.20 9.74
C SER A 290 -3.39 -5.81 9.69
N VAL A 291 -4.44 -5.65 8.88
CA VAL A 291 -5.25 -4.43 8.89
C VAL A 291 -6.02 -4.38 10.20
N SER A 292 -5.80 -3.33 11.00
CA SER A 292 -6.48 -3.08 12.28
C SER A 292 -7.65 -2.13 12.10
N ASN A 293 -7.43 -1.00 11.44
CA ASN A 293 -8.47 0.00 11.20
C ASN A 293 -8.57 0.35 9.73
N SER A 294 -9.75 0.83 9.31
CA SER A 294 -10.00 1.27 7.94
C SER A 294 -10.97 2.45 7.99
N MET A 295 -10.47 3.65 7.70
CA MET A 295 -11.22 4.89 7.87
C MET A 295 -11.07 5.84 6.69
N GLY A 296 -11.97 6.80 6.57
CA GLY A 296 -11.88 7.87 5.59
C GLY A 296 -11.58 9.22 6.26
N TRP A 297 -10.85 10.06 5.59
CA TRP A 297 -10.49 11.41 6.02
C TRP A 297 -10.83 12.43 4.91
N PRO A 298 -11.33 13.63 5.22
CA PRO A 298 -11.63 14.18 6.55
C PRO A 298 -12.83 13.51 7.24
N TYR A 299 -12.82 13.47 8.58
CA TYR A 299 -13.95 12.95 9.38
C TYR A 299 -15.16 13.87 9.31
N GLU A 300 -14.91 15.17 9.47
CA GLU A 300 -15.90 16.21 9.31
C GLU A 300 -15.62 16.99 8.03
N VAL A 301 -16.55 16.91 7.08
CA VAL A 301 -16.42 17.50 5.75
C VAL A 301 -17.72 18.12 5.31
N LYS A 302 -17.66 19.33 4.77
CA LYS A 302 -18.81 20.01 4.13
C LYS A 302 -18.51 20.28 2.66
N GLY A 303 -19.51 20.06 1.80
CA GLY A 303 -19.43 20.40 0.38
C GLY A 303 -19.51 21.92 0.19
N ALA A 304 -18.61 22.49 -0.58
CA ALA A 304 -18.65 23.89 -1.00
C ALA A 304 -18.33 24.05 -2.48
N THR A 305 -19.00 24.99 -3.12
CA THR A 305 -18.64 25.43 -4.48
C THR A 305 -17.85 26.74 -4.38
N ILE A 306 -16.56 26.67 -4.66
CA ILE A 306 -15.64 27.80 -4.62
C ILE A 306 -15.15 28.04 -6.04
N ASN A 307 -15.31 29.25 -6.58
CA ASN A 307 -14.94 29.59 -7.95
C ASN A 307 -15.51 28.62 -8.99
N LYS A 308 -16.78 28.24 -8.85
CA LYS A 308 -17.50 27.30 -9.73
C LYS A 308 -17.02 25.84 -9.68
N VAL A 309 -16.14 25.48 -8.76
CA VAL A 309 -15.64 24.11 -8.56
C VAL A 309 -16.13 23.60 -7.20
N TRP A 310 -16.65 22.37 -7.19
CA TRP A 310 -17.07 21.72 -5.96
C TRP A 310 -15.90 21.11 -5.22
N TYR A 311 -15.85 21.29 -3.89
CA TYR A 311 -14.83 20.75 -2.99
C TYR A 311 -15.46 20.11 -1.76
N GLY A 312 -14.78 19.13 -1.18
CA GLY A 312 -15.01 18.65 0.18
C GLY A 312 -14.10 19.42 1.16
N VAL A 313 -14.67 20.34 1.88
CA VAL A 313 -13.91 21.20 2.81
C VAL A 313 -13.87 20.57 4.19
N PRO A 314 -12.67 20.27 4.75
CA PRO A 314 -12.55 19.78 6.13
C PRO A 314 -13.01 20.86 7.12
N VAL A 315 -13.80 20.45 8.13
CA VAL A 315 -14.42 21.39 9.11
C VAL A 315 -13.99 21.03 10.54
N THR A 316 -12.87 21.52 11.01
CA THR A 316 -11.82 22.29 10.38
C THR A 316 -10.65 21.40 9.97
N LEU A 317 -9.67 21.90 9.21
CA LEU A 317 -8.47 21.11 8.93
C LEU A 317 -7.79 20.70 10.24
N GLU A 318 -7.57 21.65 11.14
CA GLU A 318 -6.92 21.46 12.45
C GLU A 318 -7.60 20.35 13.27
N SER A 319 -8.92 20.37 13.45
CA SER A 319 -9.65 19.37 14.23
C SER A 319 -9.61 17.98 13.57
N ASN A 320 -9.66 17.94 12.24
CA ASN A 320 -9.56 16.68 11.50
C ASN A 320 -8.15 16.07 11.56
N VAL A 321 -7.09 16.90 11.58
CA VAL A 321 -5.70 16.43 11.73
C VAL A 321 -5.46 15.92 13.14
N LYS A 322 -5.88 16.67 14.17
CA LYS A 322 -5.77 16.23 15.57
C LYS A 322 -6.40 14.85 15.75
N LYS A 323 -7.65 14.69 15.29
CA LYS A 323 -8.35 13.41 15.36
C LYS A 323 -7.65 12.29 14.56
N LEU A 324 -7.05 12.61 13.41
CA LEU A 324 -6.31 11.63 12.62
C LEU A 324 -5.15 11.07 13.43
N HIS A 325 -4.34 11.93 14.04
CA HIS A 325 -3.18 11.50 14.83
C HIS A 325 -3.60 10.68 16.07
N GLU A 326 -4.69 11.09 16.76
CA GLU A 326 -5.26 10.30 17.86
C GLU A 326 -5.66 8.87 17.44
N ASP A 327 -6.21 8.72 16.24
CA ASP A 327 -6.70 7.45 15.73
C ASP A 327 -5.57 6.52 15.23
N ILE A 328 -4.52 7.07 14.57
CA ILE A 328 -3.49 6.26 13.91
C ILE A 328 -2.18 6.13 14.70
N TYR A 329 -1.89 7.07 15.62
CA TYR A 329 -0.67 7.08 16.42
C TYR A 329 -0.98 6.91 17.90
N SER A 330 -1.53 5.76 18.28
CA SER A 330 -2.02 5.47 19.65
C SER A 330 -0.95 5.63 20.76
N LYS A 331 0.33 5.76 20.40
CA LYS A 331 1.44 6.01 21.34
C LYS A 331 1.75 7.50 21.53
N GLN A 332 1.14 8.38 20.77
CA GLN A 332 1.32 9.84 20.89
C GLN A 332 0.14 10.42 21.67
N THR A 333 0.31 10.52 22.99
CA THR A 333 -0.75 11.04 23.89
C THR A 333 -0.86 12.56 23.89
N ASP A 334 0.21 13.27 23.46
CA ASP A 334 0.34 14.73 23.61
C ASP A 334 0.59 15.43 22.26
N TYR A 335 -0.03 14.90 21.16
CA TYR A 335 0.13 15.50 19.85
C TYR A 335 -0.58 16.86 19.78
N GLU A 336 0.19 17.89 19.45
CA GLU A 336 -0.30 19.23 19.12
C GLU A 336 -0.12 19.50 17.63
N VAL A 337 -1.18 20.00 17.01
CA VAL A 337 -1.20 20.34 15.59
C VAL A 337 -0.16 21.42 15.29
N SER A 338 0.64 21.25 14.25
CA SER A 338 1.71 22.17 13.87
C SER A 338 1.21 23.59 13.55
N SER A 339 2.12 24.54 13.64
CA SER A 339 1.87 25.92 13.22
C SER A 339 1.46 26.00 11.75
N LYS A 340 2.05 25.15 10.91
CA LYS A 340 1.75 25.08 9.47
C LYS A 340 0.31 24.64 9.21
N VAL A 341 -0.17 23.58 9.86
CA VAL A 341 -1.55 23.10 9.71
C VAL A 341 -2.54 24.15 10.25
N LYS A 342 -2.24 24.81 11.36
CA LYS A 342 -3.08 25.91 11.90
C LYS A 342 -3.19 27.07 10.90
N GLU A 343 -2.08 27.46 10.27
CA GLU A 343 -2.06 28.48 9.21
C GLU A 343 -2.95 28.08 8.03
N ILE A 344 -2.76 26.86 7.48
CA ILE A 344 -3.54 26.34 6.35
C ILE A 344 -5.03 26.26 6.73
N SER A 345 -5.35 25.77 7.93
CA SER A 345 -6.72 25.71 8.45
C SER A 345 -7.39 27.09 8.44
N SER A 346 -6.68 28.10 8.90
CA SER A 346 -7.16 29.50 8.89
C SER A 346 -7.42 30.02 7.48
N GLN A 347 -6.55 29.69 6.51
CA GLN A 347 -6.73 30.03 5.11
C GLN A 347 -7.94 29.34 4.48
N ILE A 348 -8.15 28.05 4.76
CA ILE A 348 -9.30 27.27 4.30
C ILE A 348 -10.60 27.86 4.86
N ILE A 349 -10.63 28.19 6.17
CA ILE A 349 -11.76 28.83 6.81
C ILE A 349 -12.10 30.19 6.14
N LYS A 350 -11.09 31.01 5.90
CA LYS A 350 -11.25 32.31 5.23
C LYS A 350 -11.84 32.17 3.82
N LYS A 351 -11.43 31.18 3.06
CA LYS A 351 -11.89 30.98 1.66
C LYS A 351 -13.24 30.27 1.56
N SER A 352 -13.54 29.35 2.47
CA SER A 352 -14.77 28.54 2.44
C SER A 352 -15.90 29.11 3.29
N GLY A 353 -15.58 29.93 4.30
CA GLY A 353 -16.53 30.42 5.30
C GLY A 353 -16.93 29.39 6.36
N TYR A 354 -16.42 28.16 6.28
CA TYR A 354 -16.74 27.10 7.25
C TYR A 354 -15.86 27.21 8.50
N ARG A 355 -16.52 27.59 9.58
CA ARG A 355 -16.01 27.48 10.96
C ARG A 355 -16.82 26.37 11.61
N LYS A 356 -16.37 25.69 12.57
CA LYS A 356 -17.12 24.61 13.25
C LYS A 356 -18.61 24.62 13.05
#